data_320c9205776367e265bc8ce2db210bb9
#
_entry.id   320c9205776367e265bc8ce2db210bb9
#
_cell.length_a   1.000
_cell.length_b   1.000
_cell.length_c   1.000
_cell.angle_alpha   90.00
_cell.angle_beta   90.00
_cell.angle_gamma   90.00
#
_symmetry.space_group_name_H-M   'P 1'
#
loop_
_entity.id
_entity.type
_entity.pdbx_description
1 polymer ?
#
loop_
_entity_poly.entity_id
_entity_poly.type
_entity_poly.pdbx_seq_one_letter_code
_entity_poly.pdbx_strand_id
1 'polypeptide(L)'
;MASRVRHAPWVALDTEADSLHAYPEKLCLIQLAIPGEAALVDPLADLHLESLWEALDHREIIFHAADYDLRLLFQGHHFRPSAIFDTMWAARLIGEPKFGLNDVLTKMLGVTLEKGAQKANWGRRPLTERMVEYALNDVRHLNELTEKLRSRLQELGRLEWHRQTCARLIADCAQPEQVDLDAVWRIKGHDRLDPLGLAILRELWHWREKDAVRSNKPPFFILRHETLSTIAADAAERRSARNLRLPPYLTFKRRQGVIDAVQRGLEVPEADLPNHIRVRSRRMLKKELDLAEELRIRRDERAADVGIDPTLVASKSTLYALARKDPGSWEDLLPWQRGFLEP
;
A
#
# COMPACT_ATOMS: atom_id res chain seq x y z
N MET A 1 11.58 18.46 20.07
CA MET A 1 11.57 18.02 18.64
C MET A 1 10.74 18.96 17.77
N ALA A 2 9.45 19.16 17.99
CA ALA A 2 8.57 19.98 17.13
C ALA A 2 9.12 21.40 16.81
N SER A 3 9.66 22.12 17.82
CA SER A 3 10.25 23.44 17.58
C SER A 3 11.48 23.38 16.64
N ARG A 4 12.31 22.35 16.74
CA ARG A 4 13.47 22.16 15.85
C ARG A 4 13.04 21.79 14.43
N VAL A 5 12.05 20.90 14.29
CA VAL A 5 11.43 20.55 13.01
C VAL A 5 10.87 21.80 12.33
N ARG A 6 10.14 22.66 13.06
CA ARG A 6 9.55 23.90 12.53
C ARG A 6 10.56 24.85 11.90
N HIS A 7 11.79 24.91 12.41
CA HIS A 7 12.83 25.82 11.95
C HIS A 7 13.90 25.16 11.05
N ALA A 8 13.83 23.84 10.88
CA ALA A 8 14.79 23.12 10.04
C ALA A 8 14.59 23.48 8.54
N PRO A 9 15.64 23.64 7.73
CA PRO A 9 15.51 23.91 6.30
C PRO A 9 14.92 22.72 5.52
N TRP A 10 15.05 21.50 6.03
CA TRP A 10 14.50 20.27 5.50
C TRP A 10 14.13 19.30 6.62
N VAL A 11 13.24 18.36 6.34
CA VAL A 11 12.90 17.26 7.22
C VAL A 11 12.67 16.00 6.40
N ALA A 12 13.27 14.89 6.84
CA ALA A 12 13.00 13.56 6.31
C ALA A 12 12.21 12.76 7.34
N LEU A 13 11.30 11.92 6.88
CA LEU A 13 10.42 11.12 7.71
C LEU A 13 10.27 9.70 7.13
N ASP A 14 10.16 8.73 8.03
CA ASP A 14 9.80 7.36 7.76
C ASP A 14 8.94 6.82 8.91
N THR A 15 8.25 5.71 8.74
CA THR A 15 7.38 5.14 9.77
C THR A 15 7.50 3.63 9.87
N GLU A 16 7.24 3.10 11.08
CA GLU A 16 7.14 1.67 11.30
C GLU A 16 5.82 1.28 11.95
N ALA A 17 5.24 0.18 11.49
CA ALA A 17 4.00 -0.38 11.98
C ALA A 17 4.16 -1.83 12.45
N ASP A 18 3.13 -2.36 13.11
CA ASP A 18 3.11 -3.74 13.61
C ASP A 18 2.20 -4.69 12.80
N SER A 19 1.97 -4.39 11.52
CA SER A 19 1.07 -5.13 10.63
C SER A 19 1.33 -6.64 10.55
N LEU A 20 2.58 -7.09 10.77
CA LEU A 20 2.94 -8.50 10.83
C LEU A 20 2.68 -9.15 12.19
N HIS A 21 2.32 -8.39 13.22
CA HIS A 21 2.29 -8.85 14.61
C HIS A 21 0.97 -8.54 15.32
N ALA A 22 0.25 -7.49 14.92
CA ALA A 22 -1.00 -7.01 15.51
C ALA A 22 -2.07 -6.73 14.46
N TYR A 23 -3.32 -6.58 14.92
CA TYR A 23 -4.45 -6.23 14.06
C TYR A 23 -5.59 -5.55 14.86
N PRO A 24 -6.12 -4.43 14.40
CA PRO A 24 -5.60 -3.66 13.25
C PRO A 24 -4.18 -3.16 13.51
N GLU A 25 -3.45 -2.93 12.41
CA GLU A 25 -2.11 -2.35 12.49
C GLU A 25 -2.16 -0.93 13.04
N LYS A 26 -1.05 -0.49 13.61
CA LYS A 26 -0.92 0.87 14.13
C LYS A 26 0.46 1.43 13.87
N LEU A 27 0.55 2.75 13.85
CA LEU A 27 1.81 3.48 13.84
C LEU A 27 2.57 3.20 15.14
N CYS A 28 3.76 2.61 15.03
CA CYS A 28 4.57 2.21 16.17
C CYS A 28 5.81 3.08 16.38
N LEU A 29 6.32 3.67 15.32
CA LEU A 29 7.51 4.52 15.39
C LEU A 29 7.48 5.54 14.26
N ILE A 30 7.98 6.75 14.52
CA ILE A 30 8.24 7.77 13.52
C ILE A 30 9.72 8.09 13.58
N GLN A 31 10.39 7.96 12.45
CA GLN A 31 11.77 8.39 12.28
C GLN A 31 11.77 9.79 11.69
N LEU A 32 12.59 10.66 12.24
CA LEU A 32 12.77 12.03 11.75
C LEU A 32 14.25 12.33 11.60
N ALA A 33 14.61 12.97 10.50
CA ALA A 33 15.92 13.60 10.36
C ALA A 33 15.77 15.07 9.96
N ILE A 34 16.60 15.89 10.59
CA ILE A 34 16.79 17.31 10.33
C ILE A 34 18.30 17.60 10.30
N PRO A 35 18.79 18.80 9.91
CA PRO A 35 20.21 19.08 9.91
C PRO A 35 20.91 18.74 11.23
N GLY A 36 21.90 17.86 11.15
CA GLY A 36 22.73 17.45 12.29
C GLY A 36 22.07 16.50 13.28
N GLU A 37 20.83 16.07 13.05
CA GLU A 37 20.12 15.19 13.99
C GLU A 37 19.21 14.19 13.28
N ALA A 38 19.23 12.94 13.76
CA ALA A 38 18.20 11.95 13.47
C ALA A 38 17.61 11.46 14.81
N ALA A 39 16.30 11.36 14.89
CA ALA A 39 15.59 11.04 16.13
C ALA A 39 14.40 10.11 15.88
N LEU A 40 14.04 9.38 16.93
CA LEU A 40 12.87 8.51 16.96
C LEU A 40 11.80 9.14 17.85
N VAL A 41 10.57 9.16 17.35
CA VAL A 41 9.38 9.54 18.12
C VAL A 41 8.54 8.29 18.31
N ASP A 42 8.14 8.03 19.56
CA ASP A 42 7.35 6.87 19.95
C ASP A 42 5.86 7.23 20.09
N PRO A 43 5.01 6.96 19.06
CA PRO A 43 3.59 7.25 19.14
C PRO A 43 2.83 6.37 20.15
N LEU A 44 3.46 5.28 20.63
CA LEU A 44 2.86 4.37 21.62
C LEU A 44 3.07 4.90 23.05
N ALA A 45 3.97 5.88 23.24
CA ALA A 45 4.10 6.59 24.50
C ALA A 45 2.97 7.62 24.64
N ASP A 46 2.71 8.05 25.87
CA ASP A 46 1.74 9.10 26.15
C ASP A 46 2.30 10.48 25.75
N LEU A 47 2.34 10.73 24.44
CA LEU A 47 2.87 11.93 23.82
C LEU A 47 1.76 12.69 23.06
N HIS A 48 1.73 13.99 23.23
CA HIS A 48 0.93 14.88 22.40
C HIS A 48 1.68 15.20 21.10
N LEU A 49 1.24 14.61 19.98
CA LEU A 49 1.88 14.74 18.67
C LEU A 49 1.38 15.92 17.84
N GLU A 50 0.35 16.64 18.30
CA GLU A 50 -0.27 17.75 17.57
C GLU A 50 0.76 18.82 17.19
N SER A 51 1.66 19.18 18.11
CA SER A 51 2.72 20.16 17.84
C SER A 51 3.74 19.67 16.79
N LEU A 52 3.89 18.36 16.64
CA LEU A 52 4.74 17.77 15.60
C LEU A 52 4.03 17.86 14.24
N TRP A 53 2.75 17.52 14.18
CA TRP A 53 1.97 17.64 12.95
C TRP A 53 1.88 19.09 12.47
N GLU A 54 1.66 20.05 13.35
CA GLU A 54 1.73 21.47 13.03
C GLU A 54 3.10 21.92 12.52
N ALA A 55 4.19 21.37 13.07
CA ALA A 55 5.53 21.71 12.63
C ALA A 55 5.87 21.11 11.26
N LEU A 56 5.25 19.98 10.90
CA LEU A 56 5.40 19.30 9.61
C LEU A 56 4.46 19.85 8.53
N ASP A 57 3.36 20.48 8.93
CA ASP A 57 2.46 21.13 7.99
C ASP A 57 3.17 22.29 7.27
N HIS A 58 2.73 22.64 6.08
CA HIS A 58 3.33 23.68 5.24
C HIS A 58 4.80 23.47 4.84
N ARG A 59 5.30 22.21 4.94
CA ARG A 59 6.67 21.85 4.56
C ARG A 59 6.66 20.76 3.48
N GLU A 60 7.71 20.76 2.66
CA GLU A 60 8.03 19.57 1.87
C GLU A 60 8.74 18.57 2.77
N ILE A 61 8.16 17.39 2.93
CA ILE A 61 8.72 16.31 3.73
C ILE A 61 9.38 15.28 2.81
N ILE A 62 10.60 14.89 3.13
CA ILE A 62 11.35 13.90 2.36
C ILE A 62 10.96 12.50 2.84
N PHE A 63 10.60 11.63 1.89
CA PHE A 63 10.29 10.22 2.11
C PHE A 63 11.04 9.32 1.12
N HIS A 64 11.02 8.04 1.40
CA HIS A 64 11.35 7.00 0.43
C HIS A 64 10.21 5.98 0.32
N ALA A 65 9.49 5.98 -0.81
CA ALA A 65 8.31 5.11 -1.04
C ALA A 65 7.14 5.40 -0.08
N ALA A 66 6.73 6.66 -0.02
CA ALA A 66 5.81 7.24 0.96
C ALA A 66 4.37 6.69 0.98
N ASP A 67 3.98 5.80 0.07
CA ASP A 67 2.59 5.28 -0.06
C ASP A 67 2.05 4.73 1.27
N TYR A 68 2.81 3.85 1.90
CA TYR A 68 2.42 3.22 3.16
C TYR A 68 2.42 4.21 4.33
N ASP A 69 3.47 5.05 4.42
CA ASP A 69 3.59 6.06 5.47
C ASP A 69 2.44 7.04 5.45
N LEU A 70 2.09 7.56 4.27
CA LEU A 70 0.98 8.49 4.09
C LEU A 70 -0.35 7.89 4.55
N ARG A 71 -0.62 6.62 4.22
CA ARG A 71 -1.82 5.91 4.68
C ARG A 71 -1.83 5.75 6.19
N LEU A 72 -0.72 5.30 6.75
CA LEU A 72 -0.57 5.05 8.19
C LEU A 72 -0.71 6.34 9.01
N LEU A 73 -0.08 7.42 8.56
CA LEU A 73 -0.16 8.74 9.20
C LEU A 73 -1.57 9.32 9.11
N PHE A 74 -2.24 9.16 7.96
CA PHE A 74 -3.59 9.64 7.80
C PHE A 74 -4.60 8.83 8.63
N GLN A 75 -4.53 7.51 8.60
CA GLN A 75 -5.43 6.62 9.35
C GLN A 75 -5.28 6.82 10.87
N GLY A 76 -4.04 6.92 11.36
CA GLY A 76 -3.76 7.03 12.79
C GLY A 76 -3.93 8.42 13.37
N HIS A 77 -3.62 9.47 12.60
CA HIS A 77 -3.51 10.83 13.11
C HIS A 77 -4.17 11.90 12.23
N HIS A 78 -4.85 11.51 11.15
CA HIS A 78 -5.43 12.42 10.14
C HIS A 78 -4.41 13.41 9.56
N PHE A 79 -3.11 13.06 9.65
CA PHE A 79 -2.05 13.90 9.12
C PHE A 79 -1.94 13.73 7.60
N ARG A 80 -2.00 14.86 6.91
CA ARG A 80 -1.85 14.95 5.46
C ARG A 80 -0.83 16.03 5.13
N PRO A 81 0.38 15.67 4.65
CA PRO A 81 1.37 16.67 4.30
C PRO A 81 0.92 17.53 3.12
N SER A 82 1.31 18.80 3.10
CA SER A 82 1.04 19.71 1.99
C SER A 82 1.90 19.43 0.76
N ALA A 83 3.12 18.95 0.95
CA ALA A 83 4.05 18.56 -0.10
C ALA A 83 5.01 17.48 0.39
N ILE A 84 5.46 16.61 -0.52
CA ILE A 84 6.53 15.64 -0.25
C ILE A 84 7.55 15.62 -1.38
N PHE A 85 8.77 15.19 -1.06
CA PHE A 85 9.76 14.71 -2.01
C PHE A 85 9.97 13.22 -1.80
N ASP A 86 9.49 12.38 -2.70
CA ASP A 86 9.67 10.93 -2.63
C ASP A 86 10.89 10.51 -3.44
N THR A 87 11.94 10.05 -2.76
CA THR A 87 13.22 9.68 -3.37
C THR A 87 13.12 8.43 -4.24
N MET A 88 12.17 7.50 -3.97
CA MET A 88 11.93 6.36 -4.84
C MET A 88 11.33 6.80 -6.19
N TRP A 89 10.30 7.67 -6.16
CA TRP A 89 9.73 8.22 -7.39
C TRP A 89 10.73 9.06 -8.17
N ALA A 90 11.56 9.84 -7.47
CA ALA A 90 12.65 10.59 -8.10
C ALA A 90 13.63 9.66 -8.83
N ALA A 91 14.07 8.57 -8.17
CA ALA A 91 14.95 7.58 -8.77
C ALA A 91 14.32 6.93 -10.03
N ARG A 92 13.05 6.54 -9.97
CA ARG A 92 12.32 5.97 -11.13
C ARG A 92 12.23 6.95 -12.29
N LEU A 93 11.93 8.21 -12.01
CA LEU A 93 11.79 9.25 -13.03
C LEU A 93 13.12 9.66 -13.68
N ILE A 94 14.27 9.45 -13.04
CA ILE A 94 15.58 9.63 -13.68
C ILE A 94 16.05 8.36 -14.44
N GLY A 95 15.25 7.28 -14.42
CA GLY A 95 15.53 6.06 -15.17
C GLY A 95 16.31 5.00 -14.38
N GLU A 96 16.31 5.05 -13.05
CA GLU A 96 16.98 4.01 -12.26
C GLU A 96 16.20 2.69 -12.30
N PRO A 97 16.86 1.58 -12.71
CA PRO A 97 16.20 0.29 -12.79
C PRO A 97 15.98 -0.37 -11.41
N LYS A 98 16.78 0.04 -10.42
CA LYS A 98 16.64 -0.37 -9.01
C LYS A 98 16.44 0.87 -8.16
N PHE A 99 15.35 0.91 -7.46
CA PHE A 99 14.86 2.10 -6.76
C PHE A 99 14.54 1.85 -5.28
N GLY A 100 14.91 0.70 -4.72
CA GLY A 100 14.89 0.49 -3.27
C GLY A 100 15.92 1.37 -2.58
N LEU A 101 15.65 1.78 -1.33
CA LEU A 101 16.48 2.74 -0.60
C LEU A 101 17.97 2.37 -0.64
N ASN A 102 18.31 1.14 -0.28
CA ASN A 102 19.72 0.69 -0.27
C ASN A 102 20.37 0.72 -1.67
N ASP A 103 19.64 0.34 -2.73
CA ASP A 103 20.18 0.37 -4.09
C ASP A 103 20.49 1.79 -4.55
N VAL A 104 19.56 2.74 -4.25
CA VAL A 104 19.72 4.15 -4.65
C VAL A 104 20.81 4.82 -3.82
N LEU A 105 20.87 4.58 -2.50
CA LEU A 105 21.94 5.10 -1.64
C LEU A 105 23.31 4.59 -2.09
N THR A 106 23.43 3.29 -2.36
CA THR A 106 24.69 2.71 -2.83
C THR A 106 25.12 3.34 -4.15
N LYS A 107 24.21 3.51 -5.10
CA LYS A 107 24.52 4.07 -6.40
C LYS A 107 24.84 5.57 -6.36
N MET A 108 24.06 6.35 -5.63
CA MET A 108 24.14 7.82 -5.65
C MET A 108 25.16 8.36 -4.64
N LEU A 109 25.29 7.70 -3.48
CA LEU A 109 26.10 8.20 -2.36
C LEU A 109 27.26 7.28 -2.01
N GLY A 110 27.32 6.04 -2.53
CA GLY A 110 28.28 5.04 -2.13
C GLY A 110 28.02 4.46 -0.72
N VAL A 111 26.84 4.74 -0.16
CA VAL A 111 26.42 4.27 1.17
C VAL A 111 25.64 2.98 1.03
N THR A 112 26.04 1.95 1.77
CA THR A 112 25.32 0.66 1.82
C THR A 112 24.76 0.47 3.23
N LEU A 113 23.45 0.28 3.34
CA LEU A 113 22.78 -0.01 4.61
C LEU A 113 22.85 -1.50 4.93
N GLU A 114 23.07 -1.81 6.20
CA GLU A 114 22.95 -3.19 6.65
C GLU A 114 21.49 -3.67 6.58
N LYS A 115 21.29 -4.93 6.20
CA LYS A 115 19.97 -5.56 6.26
C LYS A 115 19.50 -5.65 7.71
N GLY A 116 18.40 -4.98 8.00
CA GLY A 116 18.01 -4.70 9.36
C GLY A 116 16.73 -5.37 9.84
N ALA A 117 16.00 -4.63 10.65
CA ALA A 117 14.86 -5.07 11.43
C ALA A 117 13.50 -4.88 10.75
N GLN A 118 13.44 -4.77 9.42
CA GLN A 118 12.21 -4.48 8.66
C GLN A 118 10.98 -5.33 9.06
N LYS A 119 11.18 -6.59 9.47
CA LYS A 119 10.10 -7.48 9.90
C LYS A 119 10.01 -7.61 11.43
N ALA A 120 10.66 -6.74 12.17
CA ALA A 120 10.63 -6.75 13.62
C ALA A 120 9.23 -6.44 14.16
N ASN A 121 8.98 -6.82 15.40
CA ASN A 121 7.76 -6.41 16.09
C ASN A 121 7.93 -4.99 16.65
N TRP A 122 7.59 -4.00 15.86
CA TRP A 122 7.71 -2.60 16.21
C TRP A 122 6.79 -2.13 17.35
N GLY A 123 5.76 -2.92 17.66
CA GLY A 123 4.91 -2.69 18.83
C GLY A 123 5.55 -3.07 20.18
N ARG A 124 6.72 -3.73 20.19
CA ARG A 124 7.42 -4.11 21.43
C ARG A 124 8.25 -2.97 22.00
N ARG A 125 8.34 -2.93 23.35
CA ARG A 125 9.21 -2.01 24.11
C ARG A 125 9.98 -2.80 25.16
N PRO A 126 11.23 -2.44 25.44
CA PRO A 126 12.05 -1.43 24.73
C PRO A 126 12.43 -1.89 23.32
N LEU A 127 12.74 -0.94 22.42
CA LEU A 127 13.35 -1.23 21.12
C LEU A 127 14.76 -1.77 21.36
N THR A 128 15.20 -2.74 20.54
CA THR A 128 16.58 -3.21 20.56
C THR A 128 17.50 -2.21 19.86
N GLU A 129 18.79 -2.19 20.21
CA GLU A 129 19.79 -1.34 19.54
C GLU A 129 19.77 -1.51 18.02
N ARG A 130 19.62 -2.75 17.54
CA ARG A 130 19.49 -3.06 16.12
C ARG A 130 18.24 -2.42 15.47
N MET A 131 17.12 -2.38 16.18
CA MET A 131 15.90 -1.70 15.68
C MET A 131 16.10 -0.19 15.64
N VAL A 132 16.71 0.37 16.67
CA VAL A 132 17.02 1.81 16.73
C VAL A 132 17.95 2.22 15.58
N GLU A 133 19.04 1.49 15.37
CA GLU A 133 20.01 1.79 14.32
C GLU A 133 19.38 1.62 12.91
N TYR A 134 18.59 0.57 12.70
CA TYR A 134 17.84 0.37 11.46
C TYR A 134 16.93 1.57 11.17
N ALA A 135 16.07 1.93 12.12
CA ALA A 135 15.11 3.02 11.95
C ALA A 135 15.78 4.39 11.73
N LEU A 136 16.92 4.67 12.38
CA LEU A 136 17.65 5.90 12.14
C LEU A 136 18.33 5.92 10.77
N ASN A 137 18.77 4.78 10.26
CA ASN A 137 19.40 4.68 8.95
C ASN A 137 18.45 4.91 7.80
N ASP A 138 17.15 4.61 7.97
CA ASP A 138 16.14 4.82 6.94
C ASP A 138 15.91 6.32 6.62
N VAL A 139 16.29 7.24 7.53
CA VAL A 139 16.14 8.69 7.34
C VAL A 139 17.45 9.49 7.24
N ARG A 140 18.57 8.99 7.77
CA ARG A 140 19.83 9.74 7.89
C ARG A 140 20.36 10.31 6.58
N HIS A 141 20.22 9.55 5.50
CA HIS A 141 20.82 9.88 4.20
C HIS A 141 19.82 10.45 3.21
N LEU A 142 18.53 10.60 3.59
CA LEU A 142 17.48 10.99 2.66
C LEU A 142 17.68 12.41 2.12
N ASN A 143 18.17 13.36 2.94
CA ASN A 143 18.40 14.71 2.44
C ASN A 143 19.52 14.76 1.41
N GLU A 144 20.67 14.14 1.68
CA GLU A 144 21.80 14.11 0.74
C GLU A 144 21.39 13.42 -0.58
N LEU A 145 20.62 12.34 -0.47
CA LEU A 145 20.03 11.65 -1.62
C LEU A 145 19.07 12.56 -2.40
N THR A 146 18.21 13.29 -1.68
CA THR A 146 17.25 14.23 -2.27
C THR A 146 17.96 15.32 -3.09
N GLU A 147 19.02 15.92 -2.56
CA GLU A 147 19.78 16.97 -3.28
C GLU A 147 20.33 16.45 -4.61
N LYS A 148 20.90 15.25 -4.63
CA LYS A 148 21.42 14.64 -5.87
C LYS A 148 20.30 14.29 -6.85
N LEU A 149 19.21 13.68 -6.36
CA LEU A 149 18.07 13.33 -7.21
C LEU A 149 17.36 14.56 -7.76
N ARG A 150 17.20 15.60 -6.96
CA ARG A 150 16.61 16.89 -7.36
C ARG A 150 17.43 17.55 -8.46
N SER A 151 18.75 17.64 -8.28
CA SER A 151 19.66 18.14 -9.30
C SER A 151 19.50 17.36 -10.62
N ARG A 152 19.47 16.03 -10.52
CA ARG A 152 19.34 15.19 -11.71
C ARG A 152 17.98 15.33 -12.39
N LEU A 153 16.89 15.43 -11.62
CA LEU A 153 15.55 15.70 -12.17
C LEU A 153 15.50 17.07 -12.87
N GLN A 154 16.19 18.07 -12.32
CA GLN A 154 16.25 19.42 -12.87
C GLN A 154 17.04 19.44 -14.19
N GLU A 155 18.21 18.79 -14.24
CA GLU A 155 19.01 18.63 -15.46
C GLU A 155 18.21 17.94 -16.59
N LEU A 156 17.37 16.97 -16.24
CA LEU A 156 16.54 16.23 -17.19
C LEU A 156 15.21 16.93 -17.51
N GLY A 157 14.88 18.08 -16.87
CA GLY A 157 13.60 18.78 -17.04
C GLY A 157 12.40 18.04 -16.45
N ARG A 158 12.61 17.13 -15.46
CA ARG A 158 11.57 16.23 -14.92
C ARG A 158 11.13 16.55 -13.49
N LEU A 159 11.58 17.65 -12.92
CA LEU A 159 11.22 18.05 -11.56
C LEU A 159 9.71 18.27 -11.43
N GLU A 160 9.06 18.81 -12.45
CA GLU A 160 7.62 18.99 -12.48
C GLU A 160 6.86 17.65 -12.56
N TRP A 161 7.39 16.65 -13.27
CA TRP A 161 6.83 15.28 -13.27
C TRP A 161 6.82 14.68 -11.87
N HIS A 162 7.94 14.82 -11.18
CA HIS A 162 8.07 14.36 -9.80
C HIS A 162 7.07 15.08 -8.89
N ARG A 163 6.96 16.40 -8.97
CA ARG A 163 6.01 17.19 -8.17
C ARG A 163 4.56 16.75 -8.39
N GLN A 164 4.15 16.55 -9.63
CA GLN A 164 2.81 16.06 -9.97
C GLN A 164 2.57 14.64 -9.43
N THR A 165 3.57 13.77 -9.54
CA THR A 165 3.49 12.40 -9.02
C THR A 165 3.35 12.39 -7.51
N CYS A 166 4.13 13.19 -6.78
CA CYS A 166 4.04 13.32 -5.34
C CYS A 166 2.71 13.92 -4.88
N ALA A 167 2.19 14.93 -5.57
CA ALA A 167 0.88 15.51 -5.27
C ALA A 167 -0.25 14.47 -5.45
N ARG A 168 -0.19 13.66 -6.51
CA ARG A 168 -1.13 12.54 -6.72
C ARG A 168 -0.99 11.51 -5.60
N LEU A 169 0.22 11.15 -5.20
CA LEU A 169 0.47 10.18 -4.14
C LEU A 169 -0.16 10.63 -2.81
N ILE A 170 -0.02 11.91 -2.44
CA ILE A 170 -0.70 12.47 -1.26
C ILE A 170 -2.23 12.37 -1.43
N ALA A 171 -2.76 12.73 -2.60
CA ALA A 171 -4.20 12.70 -2.84
C ALA A 171 -4.78 11.27 -2.74
N ASP A 172 -4.05 10.27 -3.23
CA ASP A 172 -4.50 8.88 -3.27
C ASP A 172 -4.34 8.15 -1.94
N CYS A 173 -3.32 8.50 -1.15
CA CYS A 173 -2.97 7.79 0.08
C CYS A 173 -3.49 8.48 1.35
N ALA A 174 -3.45 9.81 1.41
CA ALA A 174 -3.91 10.56 2.57
C ALA A 174 -5.41 10.91 2.47
N GLN A 175 -6.23 9.89 2.46
CA GLN A 175 -7.70 9.97 2.43
C GLN A 175 -8.32 8.76 3.12
N PRO A 176 -9.58 8.84 3.57
CA PRO A 176 -10.28 7.71 4.16
C PRO A 176 -10.33 6.53 3.19
N GLU A 177 -10.02 5.34 3.68
CA GLU A 177 -10.18 4.13 2.89
C GLU A 177 -11.66 3.87 2.63
N GLN A 178 -12.03 3.80 1.35
CA GLN A 178 -13.37 3.41 0.95
C GLN A 178 -13.46 1.87 0.91
N VAL A 179 -13.88 1.29 2.03
CA VAL A 179 -14.06 -0.16 2.13
C VAL A 179 -15.37 -0.55 1.45
N ASP A 180 -15.27 -1.25 0.34
CA ASP A 180 -16.43 -1.93 -0.26
C ASP A 180 -16.75 -3.19 0.58
N LEU A 181 -17.81 -3.10 1.39
CA LEU A 181 -18.23 -4.16 2.29
C LEU A 181 -18.66 -5.44 1.57
N ASP A 182 -19.04 -5.37 0.30
CA ASP A 182 -19.37 -6.56 -0.51
C ASP A 182 -18.15 -7.14 -1.23
N ALA A 183 -17.13 -6.34 -1.48
CA ALA A 183 -15.90 -6.79 -2.14
C ALA A 183 -14.85 -7.30 -1.15
N VAL A 184 -14.76 -6.77 0.07
CA VAL A 184 -13.66 -7.01 1.02
C VAL A 184 -13.48 -8.49 1.41
N TRP A 185 -14.55 -9.27 1.45
CA TRP A 185 -14.51 -10.70 1.77
C TRP A 185 -14.30 -11.60 0.55
N ARG A 186 -14.32 -11.05 -0.67
CA ARG A 186 -14.10 -11.78 -1.92
C ARG A 186 -12.62 -12.03 -2.16
N ILE A 187 -12.02 -12.79 -1.27
CA ILE A 187 -10.60 -13.16 -1.31
C ILE A 187 -10.30 -14.12 -2.47
N LYS A 188 -9.01 -14.31 -2.78
CA LYS A 188 -8.54 -15.21 -3.83
C LYS A 188 -9.20 -16.60 -3.73
N GLY A 189 -9.78 -17.06 -4.83
CA GLY A 189 -10.49 -18.35 -4.91
C GLY A 189 -12.01 -18.26 -4.75
N HIS A 190 -12.57 -17.08 -4.45
CA HIS A 190 -14.02 -16.86 -4.39
C HIS A 190 -14.72 -17.12 -5.73
N ASP A 191 -14.02 -16.90 -6.83
CA ASP A 191 -14.49 -17.08 -8.21
C ASP A 191 -14.86 -18.55 -8.56
N ARG A 192 -14.40 -19.51 -7.75
CA ARG A 192 -14.64 -20.95 -7.92
C ARG A 192 -15.78 -21.48 -7.06
N LEU A 193 -16.33 -20.68 -6.16
CA LEU A 193 -17.38 -21.05 -5.25
C LEU A 193 -18.76 -20.81 -5.90
N ASP A 194 -19.72 -21.67 -5.64
CA ASP A 194 -21.11 -21.41 -5.95
C ASP A 194 -21.72 -20.33 -5.02
N PRO A 195 -22.94 -19.85 -5.24
CA PRO A 195 -23.56 -18.83 -4.38
C PRO A 195 -23.61 -19.23 -2.90
N LEU A 196 -23.81 -20.49 -2.56
CA LEU A 196 -23.79 -20.99 -1.19
C LEU A 196 -22.39 -20.95 -0.61
N GLY A 197 -21.39 -21.39 -1.35
CA GLY A 197 -19.98 -21.28 -0.97
C GLY A 197 -19.54 -19.83 -0.75
N LEU A 198 -20.05 -18.89 -1.55
CA LEU A 198 -19.80 -17.46 -1.35
C LEU A 198 -20.44 -16.95 -0.05
N ALA A 199 -21.66 -17.37 0.30
CA ALA A 199 -22.29 -17.00 1.57
C ALA A 199 -21.48 -17.54 2.76
N ILE A 200 -21.04 -18.80 2.69
CA ILE A 200 -20.19 -19.41 3.71
C ILE A 200 -18.84 -18.67 3.81
N LEU A 201 -18.21 -18.36 2.69
CA LEU A 201 -16.94 -17.61 2.69
C LEU A 201 -17.09 -16.24 3.33
N ARG A 202 -18.17 -15.50 3.05
CA ARG A 202 -18.47 -14.20 3.67
C ARG A 202 -18.56 -14.32 5.20
N GLU A 203 -19.30 -15.29 5.71
CA GLU A 203 -19.44 -15.51 7.14
C GLU A 203 -18.13 -15.93 7.82
N LEU A 204 -17.34 -16.81 7.18
CA LEU A 204 -16.02 -17.20 7.64
C LEU A 204 -15.04 -16.03 7.68
N TRP A 205 -15.06 -15.15 6.66
CA TRP A 205 -14.23 -13.97 6.61
C TRP A 205 -14.60 -13.02 7.76
N HIS A 206 -15.86 -12.69 7.95
CA HIS A 206 -16.30 -11.82 9.04
C HIS A 206 -15.98 -12.39 10.43
N TRP A 207 -16.12 -13.69 10.60
CA TRP A 207 -15.71 -14.35 11.84
C TRP A 207 -14.20 -14.20 12.08
N ARG A 208 -13.39 -14.44 11.05
CA ARG A 208 -11.93 -14.33 11.14
C ARG A 208 -11.49 -12.90 11.50
N GLU A 209 -12.05 -11.89 10.87
CA GLU A 209 -11.72 -10.49 11.16
C GLU A 209 -12.06 -10.14 12.62
N LYS A 210 -13.24 -10.54 13.09
CA LYS A 210 -13.63 -10.36 14.50
C LYS A 210 -12.69 -11.07 15.47
N ASP A 211 -12.26 -12.30 15.15
CA ASP A 211 -11.32 -13.04 15.99
C ASP A 211 -9.90 -12.43 15.93
N ALA A 212 -9.48 -11.92 14.79
CA ALA A 212 -8.22 -11.22 14.59
C ALA A 212 -8.15 -9.96 15.48
N VAL A 213 -9.17 -9.09 15.41
CA VAL A 213 -9.29 -7.90 16.28
C VAL A 213 -9.28 -8.29 17.75
N ARG A 214 -10.12 -9.26 18.15
CA ARG A 214 -10.24 -9.69 19.56
C ARG A 214 -8.93 -10.26 20.12
N SER A 215 -8.16 -10.96 19.29
CA SER A 215 -6.91 -11.58 19.71
C SER A 215 -5.68 -10.73 19.45
N ASN A 216 -5.86 -9.52 18.89
CA ASN A 216 -4.80 -8.64 18.42
C ASN A 216 -3.76 -9.39 17.59
N LYS A 217 -4.22 -10.14 16.58
CA LYS A 217 -3.36 -10.93 15.70
C LYS A 217 -3.78 -10.75 14.26
N PRO A 218 -2.82 -10.61 13.32
CA PRO A 218 -3.13 -10.54 11.90
C PRO A 218 -4.04 -11.69 11.45
N PRO A 219 -5.01 -11.45 10.55
CA PRO A 219 -5.97 -12.45 10.11
C PRO A 219 -5.36 -13.74 9.57
N PHE A 220 -4.18 -13.66 8.93
CA PHE A 220 -3.49 -14.83 8.38
C PHE A 220 -2.92 -15.77 9.45
N PHE A 221 -2.73 -15.30 10.71
CA PHE A 221 -2.41 -16.17 11.85
C PHE A 221 -3.64 -16.93 12.40
N ILE A 222 -4.84 -16.42 12.12
CA ILE A 222 -6.08 -17.12 12.49
C ILE A 222 -6.39 -18.18 11.45
N LEU A 223 -6.60 -17.77 10.19
CA LEU A 223 -6.78 -18.65 9.03
C LEU A 223 -6.33 -17.94 7.75
N ARG A 224 -5.58 -18.64 6.92
CA ARG A 224 -5.15 -18.14 5.60
C ARG A 224 -6.33 -18.08 4.63
N HIS A 225 -6.23 -17.24 3.61
CA HIS A 225 -7.27 -17.08 2.59
C HIS A 225 -7.60 -18.40 1.88
N GLU A 226 -6.59 -19.17 1.50
CA GLU A 226 -6.78 -20.47 0.83
C GLU A 226 -7.54 -21.46 1.72
N THR A 227 -7.28 -21.43 3.02
CA THR A 227 -7.98 -22.30 3.99
C THR A 227 -9.44 -21.90 4.13
N LEU A 228 -9.75 -20.59 4.17
CA LEU A 228 -11.15 -20.12 4.19
C LEU A 228 -11.90 -20.58 2.95
N SER A 229 -11.33 -20.38 1.75
CA SER A 229 -11.95 -20.80 0.49
C SER A 229 -12.15 -22.31 0.41
N THR A 230 -11.18 -23.10 0.92
CA THR A 230 -11.29 -24.57 0.95
C THR A 230 -12.40 -25.04 1.89
N ILE A 231 -12.50 -24.46 3.10
CA ILE A 231 -13.57 -24.78 4.06
C ILE A 231 -14.94 -24.42 3.47
N ALA A 232 -15.05 -23.25 2.83
CA ALA A 232 -16.29 -22.81 2.21
C ALA A 232 -16.74 -23.75 1.09
N ALA A 233 -15.82 -24.19 0.23
CA ALA A 233 -16.10 -25.16 -0.84
C ALA A 233 -16.56 -26.50 -0.30
N ASP A 234 -15.81 -27.09 0.65
CA ASP A 234 -16.14 -28.40 1.27
C ASP A 234 -17.50 -28.38 1.99
N ALA A 235 -17.79 -27.28 2.70
CA ALA A 235 -19.05 -27.11 3.40
C ALA A 235 -20.25 -26.91 2.46
N ALA A 236 -20.07 -26.17 1.38
CA ALA A 236 -21.09 -25.94 0.37
C ALA A 236 -21.46 -27.24 -0.39
N GLU A 237 -20.43 -27.99 -0.83
CA GLU A 237 -20.62 -29.29 -1.50
C GLU A 237 -21.40 -30.29 -0.63
N ARG A 238 -21.06 -30.38 0.64
CA ARG A 238 -21.71 -31.29 1.61
C ARG A 238 -23.02 -30.76 2.18
N ARG A 239 -23.29 -29.46 1.98
CA ARG A 239 -24.39 -28.75 2.66
C ARG A 239 -24.41 -28.97 4.18
N SER A 240 -23.25 -28.99 4.81
CA SER A 240 -23.10 -29.35 6.23
C SER A 240 -21.89 -28.69 6.88
N ALA A 241 -22.07 -28.23 8.11
CA ALA A 241 -21.00 -27.80 8.99
C ALA A 241 -20.34 -28.97 9.79
N ARG A 242 -20.77 -30.21 9.56
CA ARG A 242 -20.24 -31.40 10.26
C ARG A 242 -19.00 -31.96 9.55
N ASN A 243 -18.07 -32.49 10.33
CA ASN A 243 -16.85 -33.16 9.83
C ASN A 243 -15.98 -32.29 8.90
N LEU A 244 -15.92 -30.99 9.14
CA LEU A 244 -15.05 -30.10 8.42
C LEU A 244 -13.57 -30.43 8.65
N ARG A 245 -12.78 -30.40 7.58
CA ARG A 245 -11.32 -30.60 7.66
C ARG A 245 -10.67 -29.29 8.14
N LEU A 246 -10.60 -29.12 9.46
CA LEU A 246 -10.04 -27.92 10.08
C LEU A 246 -8.55 -28.12 10.42
N PRO A 247 -7.71 -27.06 10.25
CA PRO A 247 -6.30 -27.12 10.63
C PRO A 247 -6.11 -27.56 12.09
N PRO A 248 -5.11 -28.43 12.37
CA PRO A 248 -4.89 -28.96 13.71
C PRO A 248 -4.50 -27.91 14.75
N TYR A 249 -3.90 -26.80 14.33
CA TYR A 249 -3.46 -25.72 15.22
C TYR A 249 -4.61 -24.85 15.76
N LEU A 250 -5.83 -25.01 15.26
CA LEU A 250 -6.98 -24.26 15.78
C LEU A 250 -7.36 -24.74 17.17
N THR A 251 -7.48 -23.80 18.11
CA THR A 251 -8.01 -24.05 19.44
C THR A 251 -9.47 -24.51 19.37
N PHE A 252 -9.96 -25.17 20.40
CA PHE A 252 -11.37 -25.59 20.48
C PHE A 252 -12.33 -24.44 20.21
N LYS A 253 -12.10 -23.27 20.83
CA LYS A 253 -12.91 -22.07 20.65
C LYS A 253 -12.94 -21.59 19.19
N ARG A 254 -11.79 -21.61 18.50
CA ARG A 254 -11.71 -21.23 17.09
C ARG A 254 -12.38 -22.25 16.17
N ARG A 255 -12.24 -23.54 16.48
CA ARG A 255 -12.94 -24.60 15.74
C ARG A 255 -14.44 -24.41 15.81
N GLN A 256 -14.98 -24.17 17.01
CA GLN A 256 -16.40 -23.89 17.20
C GLN A 256 -16.82 -22.63 16.43
N GLY A 257 -16.03 -21.54 16.48
CA GLY A 257 -16.32 -20.32 15.73
C GLY A 257 -16.35 -20.51 14.21
N VAL A 258 -15.49 -21.37 13.65
CA VAL A 258 -15.55 -21.76 12.23
C VAL A 258 -16.84 -22.52 11.93
N ILE A 259 -17.20 -23.52 12.76
CA ILE A 259 -18.43 -24.30 12.61
C ILE A 259 -19.66 -23.37 12.64
N ASP A 260 -19.72 -22.47 13.61
CA ASP A 260 -20.82 -21.51 13.75
C ASP A 260 -20.90 -20.55 12.54
N ALA A 261 -19.77 -20.12 12.01
CA ALA A 261 -19.72 -19.28 10.81
C ALA A 261 -20.20 -20.03 9.56
N VAL A 262 -19.77 -21.27 9.39
CA VAL A 262 -20.26 -22.14 8.30
C VAL A 262 -21.77 -22.36 8.42
N GLN A 263 -22.27 -22.63 9.63
CA GLN A 263 -23.68 -22.82 9.87
C GLN A 263 -24.51 -21.59 9.48
N ARG A 264 -24.07 -20.38 9.87
CA ARG A 264 -24.73 -19.13 9.43
C ARG A 264 -24.73 -18.97 7.91
N GLY A 265 -23.64 -19.32 7.24
CA GLY A 265 -23.58 -19.28 5.79
C GLY A 265 -24.53 -20.26 5.10
N LEU A 266 -24.71 -21.46 5.69
CA LEU A 266 -25.68 -22.47 5.22
C LEU A 266 -27.14 -22.06 5.43
N GLU A 267 -27.40 -21.20 6.42
CA GLU A 267 -28.74 -20.71 6.78
C GLU A 267 -29.16 -19.47 5.98
N VAL A 268 -28.27 -18.91 5.14
CA VAL A 268 -28.62 -17.77 4.27
C VAL A 268 -29.72 -18.19 3.30
N PRO A 269 -30.86 -17.46 3.23
CA PRO A 269 -31.92 -17.76 2.29
C PRO A 269 -31.43 -17.70 0.85
N GLU A 270 -31.99 -18.52 -0.04
CA GLU A 270 -31.58 -18.61 -1.43
C GLU A 270 -31.67 -17.25 -2.16
N ALA A 271 -32.65 -16.42 -1.81
CA ALA A 271 -32.84 -15.09 -2.36
C ALA A 271 -31.73 -14.09 -1.96
N ASP A 272 -31.03 -14.34 -0.82
CA ASP A 272 -30.01 -13.46 -0.24
C ASP A 272 -28.59 -13.98 -0.48
N LEU A 273 -28.44 -15.07 -1.23
CA LEU A 273 -27.14 -15.63 -1.57
C LEU A 273 -26.31 -14.64 -2.41
N PRO A 274 -25.03 -14.43 -2.09
CA PRO A 274 -24.18 -13.57 -2.87
C PRO A 274 -23.99 -14.11 -4.30
N ASN A 275 -24.11 -13.23 -5.26
CA ASN A 275 -23.79 -13.54 -6.66
C ASN A 275 -22.31 -13.25 -6.95
N HIS A 276 -21.76 -13.92 -7.97
CA HIS A 276 -20.48 -13.50 -8.52
C HIS A 276 -20.60 -12.08 -9.06
N ILE A 277 -19.65 -11.23 -8.66
CA ILE A 277 -19.49 -9.94 -9.31
C ILE A 277 -18.97 -10.23 -10.72
N ARG A 278 -19.89 -10.35 -11.66
CA ARG A 278 -19.52 -10.40 -13.07
C ARG A 278 -19.08 -8.99 -13.46
N VAL A 279 -17.80 -8.70 -13.31
CA VAL A 279 -17.23 -7.59 -14.06
C VAL A 279 -17.49 -7.95 -15.54
N ARG A 280 -18.53 -7.37 -16.11
CA ARG A 280 -18.76 -7.48 -17.56
C ARG A 280 -17.64 -6.73 -18.25
N SER A 281 -16.43 -7.33 -18.27
CA SER A 281 -15.40 -6.85 -19.16
C SER A 281 -15.92 -7.12 -20.58
N ARG A 282 -16.48 -6.10 -21.16
CA ARG A 282 -16.84 -6.14 -22.60
C ARG A 282 -15.56 -6.52 -23.37
N ARG A 283 -15.66 -7.57 -24.18
CA ARG A 283 -14.56 -7.93 -25.08
C ARG A 283 -14.20 -6.69 -25.91
N MET A 284 -12.94 -6.33 -25.93
CA MET A 284 -12.47 -5.19 -26.71
C MET A 284 -12.75 -5.43 -28.19
N LEU A 285 -13.26 -4.41 -28.87
CA LEU A 285 -13.44 -4.41 -30.31
C LEU A 285 -12.06 -4.35 -30.99
N LYS A 286 -11.97 -4.84 -32.23
CA LYS A 286 -10.72 -4.80 -32.98
C LYS A 286 -10.10 -3.38 -33.00
N LYS A 287 -10.91 -2.37 -33.34
CA LYS A 287 -10.48 -0.96 -33.33
C LYS A 287 -9.94 -0.45 -32.00
N GLU A 288 -10.42 -0.99 -30.86
CA GLU A 288 -9.96 -0.63 -29.54
C GLU A 288 -8.63 -1.32 -29.22
N LEU A 289 -8.48 -2.57 -29.69
CA LEU A 289 -7.19 -3.28 -29.57
C LEU A 289 -6.11 -2.62 -30.44
N ASP A 290 -6.47 -2.22 -31.67
CA ASP A 290 -5.56 -1.51 -32.56
C ASP A 290 -5.12 -0.16 -31.96
N LEU A 291 -6.06 0.61 -31.38
CA LEU A 291 -5.74 1.88 -30.68
C LEU A 291 -4.91 1.65 -29.42
N ALA A 292 -5.21 0.62 -28.62
CA ALA A 292 -4.43 0.30 -27.43
C ALA A 292 -2.98 -0.07 -27.79
N GLU A 293 -2.80 -0.79 -28.91
CA GLU A 293 -1.48 -1.13 -29.42
C GLU A 293 -0.74 0.10 -29.97
N GLU A 294 -1.41 1.00 -30.65
CA GLU A 294 -0.83 2.28 -31.09
C GLU A 294 -0.35 3.12 -29.89
N LEU A 295 -1.20 3.26 -28.86
CA LEU A 295 -0.85 3.96 -27.63
C LEU A 295 0.32 3.29 -26.90
N ARG A 296 0.37 1.95 -26.90
CA ARG A 296 1.47 1.18 -26.33
C ARG A 296 2.79 1.47 -27.04
N ILE A 297 2.81 1.39 -28.37
CA ILE A 297 4.00 1.65 -29.17
C ILE A 297 4.49 3.07 -28.93
N ARG A 298 3.64 4.07 -29.03
CA ARG A 298 3.97 5.48 -28.79
C ARG A 298 4.53 5.70 -27.39
N ARG A 299 3.89 5.11 -26.37
CA ARG A 299 4.38 5.15 -24.99
C ARG A 299 5.77 4.58 -24.87
N ASP A 300 5.97 3.38 -25.42
CA ASP A 300 7.23 2.62 -25.29
C ASP A 300 8.38 3.35 -25.99
N GLU A 301 8.16 3.87 -27.21
CA GLU A 301 9.13 4.67 -27.95
C GLU A 301 9.52 5.94 -27.17
N ARG A 302 8.55 6.76 -26.78
CA ARG A 302 8.82 8.00 -26.04
C ARG A 302 9.43 7.78 -24.67
N ALA A 303 9.06 6.70 -23.97
CA ALA A 303 9.68 6.33 -22.71
C ALA A 303 11.13 5.87 -22.90
N ALA A 304 11.43 5.14 -23.97
CA ALA A 304 12.78 4.72 -24.33
C ALA A 304 13.67 5.94 -24.66
N ASP A 305 13.15 6.91 -25.43
CA ASP A 305 13.87 8.13 -25.79
C ASP A 305 14.34 8.92 -24.57
N VAL A 306 13.54 8.90 -23.49
CA VAL A 306 13.88 9.58 -22.24
C VAL A 306 14.48 8.66 -21.19
N GLY A 307 14.57 7.35 -21.44
CA GLY A 307 15.20 6.36 -20.58
C GLY A 307 14.43 6.09 -19.27
N ILE A 308 13.10 6.01 -19.32
CA ILE A 308 12.26 5.62 -18.17
C ILE A 308 11.48 4.34 -18.45
N ASP A 309 11.02 3.69 -17.37
CA ASP A 309 10.11 2.55 -17.50
C ASP A 309 8.75 3.04 -18.09
N PRO A 310 8.31 2.48 -19.23
CA PRO A 310 7.05 2.90 -19.87
C PRO A 310 5.82 2.72 -18.99
N THR A 311 5.86 1.83 -18.00
CA THR A 311 4.74 1.65 -17.06
C THR A 311 4.52 2.86 -16.13
N LEU A 312 5.53 3.75 -15.99
CA LEU A 312 5.38 5.01 -15.27
C LEU A 312 4.44 5.98 -16.00
N VAL A 313 4.41 5.90 -17.33
CA VAL A 313 3.52 6.71 -18.17
C VAL A 313 2.10 6.17 -18.09
N ALA A 314 1.91 4.91 -18.39
CA ALA A 314 0.59 4.26 -18.32
C ALA A 314 0.73 2.73 -18.19
N SER A 315 -0.07 2.13 -17.32
CA SER A 315 -0.18 0.68 -17.22
C SER A 315 -0.92 0.10 -18.44
N LYS A 316 -0.83 -1.22 -18.64
CA LYS A 316 -1.64 -1.90 -19.68
C LYS A 316 -3.13 -1.69 -19.48
N SER A 317 -3.61 -1.71 -18.24
CA SER A 317 -5.03 -1.45 -17.93
C SER A 317 -5.43 -0.01 -18.27
N THR A 318 -4.56 0.95 -18.01
CA THR A 318 -4.76 2.36 -18.38
C THR A 318 -4.86 2.52 -19.90
N LEU A 319 -3.96 1.90 -20.67
CA LEU A 319 -4.01 1.94 -22.14
C LEU A 319 -5.33 1.33 -22.69
N TYR A 320 -5.81 0.27 -22.05
CA TYR A 320 -7.09 -0.33 -22.44
C TYR A 320 -8.29 0.57 -22.08
N ALA A 321 -8.26 1.25 -20.94
CA ALA A 321 -9.29 2.22 -20.55
C ALA A 321 -9.33 3.41 -21.54
N LEU A 322 -8.17 3.95 -21.89
CA LEU A 322 -8.05 5.01 -22.88
C LEU A 322 -8.58 4.58 -24.25
N ALA A 323 -8.21 3.39 -24.72
CA ALA A 323 -8.65 2.85 -26.02
C ALA A 323 -10.16 2.60 -26.05
N ARG A 324 -10.78 2.21 -24.94
CA ARG A 324 -12.22 2.07 -24.79
C ARG A 324 -12.95 3.39 -24.63
N LYS A 325 -12.20 4.47 -24.38
CA LYS A 325 -12.74 5.79 -24.02
C LYS A 325 -13.58 5.71 -22.75
N ASP A 326 -13.10 4.95 -21.76
CA ASP A 326 -13.76 4.86 -20.46
C ASP A 326 -13.81 6.27 -19.83
N PRO A 327 -14.94 6.68 -19.22
CA PRO A 327 -15.06 8.01 -18.61
C PRO A 327 -13.93 8.30 -17.62
N GLY A 328 -13.34 9.48 -17.68
CA GLY A 328 -12.27 9.90 -16.78
C GLY A 328 -10.88 9.35 -17.13
N SER A 329 -10.75 8.40 -18.05
CA SER A 329 -9.47 7.70 -18.30
C SER A 329 -8.32 8.63 -18.73
N TRP A 330 -8.60 9.73 -19.45
CA TRP A 330 -7.60 10.75 -19.78
C TRP A 330 -7.35 11.71 -18.62
N GLU A 331 -8.37 12.06 -17.88
CA GLU A 331 -8.34 12.92 -16.70
C GLU A 331 -7.53 12.31 -15.57
N ASP A 332 -7.53 10.99 -15.47
CA ASP A 332 -6.75 10.23 -14.48
C ASP A 332 -5.24 10.26 -14.75
N LEU A 333 -4.82 10.59 -15.97
CA LEU A 333 -3.41 10.77 -16.29
C LEU A 333 -2.90 12.11 -15.78
N LEU A 334 -1.69 12.11 -15.21
CA LEU A 334 -0.96 13.34 -14.89
C LEU A 334 -0.63 14.11 -16.19
N PRO A 335 -0.53 15.44 -16.14
CA PRO A 335 -0.19 16.24 -17.32
C PRO A 335 1.05 15.74 -18.07
N TRP A 336 2.11 15.36 -17.35
CA TRP A 336 3.33 14.84 -17.99
C TRP A 336 3.09 13.48 -18.67
N GLN A 337 2.23 12.61 -18.12
CA GLN A 337 1.90 11.31 -18.70
C GLN A 337 1.10 11.46 -20.00
N ARG A 338 0.17 12.43 -20.05
CA ARG A 338 -0.61 12.74 -21.26
C ARG A 338 0.30 13.11 -22.43
N GLY A 339 1.33 13.94 -22.19
CA GLY A 339 2.28 14.32 -23.21
C GLY A 339 3.00 13.16 -23.90
N PHE A 340 3.09 11.99 -23.25
CA PHE A 340 3.65 10.77 -23.85
C PHE A 340 2.65 10.02 -24.74
N LEU A 341 1.35 10.24 -24.60
CA LEU A 341 0.29 9.48 -25.26
C LEU A 341 -0.44 10.29 -26.33
N GLU A 342 -0.42 11.60 -26.24
CA GLU A 342 -0.99 12.50 -27.25
C GLU A 342 -0.24 12.39 -28.58
N PRO A 343 -0.94 12.65 -29.73
CA PRO A 343 -0.34 12.56 -31.07
C PRO A 343 0.94 13.39 -31.26
#